data_bc541356c461dffd2312947c2f1ece1d
#
_entry.id   bc541356c461dffd2312947c2f1ece1d
#
_cell.length_a   1.000
_cell.length_b   1.000
_cell.length_c   1.000
_cell.angle_alpha   90.00
_cell.angle_beta   90.00
_cell.angle_gamma   90.00
#
_symmetry.space_group_name_H-M   'P 1'
#
loop_
_entity.id
_entity.type
_entity.pdbx_description
1 polymer ?
#
loop_
_entity_poly.entity_id
_entity_poly.type
_entity_poly.pdbx_seq_one_letter_code
_entity_poly.pdbx_strand_id
1 'polypeptide(L)'
;MQIHFQLLKYAKVKVIRDETGLATDFEIEGDFPKFGNDDDKVDSIAVDIVKTFVNKLRKHPTYRNSKHTLSILTITSNVVYGKATGNTPDGRRAGAPFGPGANPLHGRDTNGALAVMNSIAKLPFDSAEDGISYTFSITPGTLGKDEDQKITNLVNMLDGYFAQTGHHINVN
;
A
#
# COMPACT_ATOMS: atom_id res chain seq x y z
N MET A 1 -3.41 -2.81 -6.54
CA MET A 1 -2.80 -3.95 -7.25
C MET A 1 -2.24 -5.03 -6.33
N GLN A 2 -1.58 -4.67 -5.22
CA GLN A 2 -0.96 -5.61 -4.27
C GLN A 2 -1.93 -6.63 -3.65
N ILE A 3 -3.11 -6.21 -3.28
CA ILE A 3 -4.11 -6.98 -2.51
C ILE A 3 -4.64 -8.20 -3.28
N HIS A 4 -4.77 -8.11 -4.60
CA HIS A 4 -5.29 -9.20 -5.42
C HIS A 4 -4.34 -10.41 -5.49
N PHE A 5 -3.02 -10.16 -5.52
CA PHE A 5 -2.03 -11.25 -5.54
C PHE A 5 -1.97 -12.02 -4.24
N GLN A 6 -2.18 -11.35 -3.11
CA GLN A 6 -2.25 -11.98 -1.79
C GLN A 6 -3.41 -12.95 -1.69
N LEU A 7 -4.60 -12.49 -2.12
CA LEU A 7 -5.81 -13.32 -2.16
C LEU A 7 -5.62 -14.55 -3.01
N LEU A 8 -5.12 -14.39 -4.23
CA LEU A 8 -4.91 -15.51 -5.17
C LEU A 8 -3.90 -16.54 -4.65
N LYS A 9 -2.97 -16.13 -3.77
CA LYS A 9 -1.96 -17.01 -3.20
C LYS A 9 -2.44 -17.75 -1.94
N TYR A 10 -3.28 -17.12 -1.11
CA TYR A 10 -3.60 -17.59 0.24
C TYR A 10 -5.07 -17.90 0.47
N ALA A 11 -5.98 -17.53 -0.42
CA ALA A 11 -7.41 -17.78 -0.31
C ALA A 11 -8.00 -18.31 -1.61
N LYS A 12 -9.16 -18.97 -1.52
CA LYS A 12 -9.95 -19.32 -2.70
C LYS A 12 -10.90 -18.18 -3.02
N VAL A 13 -10.88 -17.76 -4.27
CA VAL A 13 -11.71 -16.65 -4.78
C VAL A 13 -12.69 -17.21 -5.81
N LYS A 14 -13.98 -17.10 -5.52
CA LYS A 14 -15.05 -17.40 -6.48
C LYS A 14 -15.64 -16.10 -7.01
N VAL A 15 -15.63 -15.94 -8.32
CA VAL A 15 -16.17 -14.75 -8.99
C VAL A 15 -17.67 -14.92 -9.17
N ILE A 16 -18.45 -13.95 -8.68
CA ILE A 16 -19.89 -13.84 -8.95
C ILE A 16 -20.07 -13.00 -10.19
N ARG A 17 -20.83 -13.52 -11.16
CA ARG A 17 -21.08 -12.87 -12.43
C ARG A 17 -22.56 -12.60 -12.62
N ASP A 18 -22.89 -11.53 -13.34
CA ASP A 18 -24.25 -11.24 -13.80
C ASP A 18 -24.61 -12.05 -15.07
N GLU A 19 -25.80 -11.80 -15.60
CA GLU A 19 -26.35 -12.45 -16.79
C GLU A 19 -25.51 -12.21 -18.05
N THR A 20 -24.73 -11.12 -18.09
CA THR A 20 -23.83 -10.77 -19.19
C THR A 20 -22.45 -11.41 -19.06
N GLY A 21 -22.17 -12.08 -17.92
CA GLY A 21 -20.87 -12.65 -17.60
C GLY A 21 -19.88 -11.66 -16.95
N LEU A 22 -20.32 -10.42 -16.69
CA LEU A 22 -19.50 -9.42 -15.98
C LEU A 22 -19.34 -9.80 -14.51
N ALA A 23 -18.12 -9.69 -13.98
CA ALA A 23 -17.86 -9.88 -12.56
C ALA A 23 -18.46 -8.73 -11.73
N THR A 24 -19.39 -9.05 -10.84
CA THR A 24 -20.11 -8.08 -10.00
C THR A 24 -19.71 -8.16 -8.54
N ASP A 25 -19.33 -9.35 -8.05
CA ASP A 25 -18.86 -9.54 -6.67
C ASP A 25 -17.94 -10.77 -6.55
N PHE A 26 -17.46 -11.04 -5.33
CA PHE A 26 -16.54 -12.12 -5.04
C PHE A 26 -16.90 -12.80 -3.71
N GLU A 27 -16.89 -14.13 -3.70
CA GLU A 27 -16.91 -14.93 -2.48
C GLU A 27 -15.48 -15.36 -2.15
N ILE A 28 -15.07 -15.17 -0.89
CA ILE A 28 -13.73 -15.48 -0.42
C ILE A 28 -13.82 -16.58 0.64
N GLU A 29 -13.15 -17.68 0.41
CA GLU A 29 -13.01 -18.79 1.36
C GLU A 29 -11.56 -18.83 1.87
N GLY A 30 -11.40 -18.74 3.19
CA GLY A 30 -10.11 -18.72 3.87
C GLY A 30 -9.68 -17.32 4.30
N ASP A 31 -8.63 -17.26 5.11
CA ASP A 31 -8.01 -16.02 5.53
C ASP A 31 -6.75 -15.76 4.69
N PHE A 32 -6.44 -14.48 4.50
CA PHE A 32 -5.26 -14.06 3.78
C PHE A 32 -4.58 -12.90 4.51
N PRO A 33 -3.24 -12.90 4.54
CA PRO A 33 -2.49 -11.83 5.16
C PRO A 33 -2.70 -10.50 4.42
N LYS A 34 -2.74 -9.39 5.16
CA LYS A 34 -3.04 -8.05 4.63
C LYS A 34 -1.83 -7.14 4.77
N PHE A 35 -1.50 -6.41 3.71
CA PHE A 35 -0.41 -5.44 3.70
C PHE A 35 -0.62 -4.36 4.76
N GLY A 36 0.47 -3.91 5.39
CA GLY A 36 0.44 -2.91 6.45
C GLY A 36 0.45 -3.50 7.87
N ASN A 37 0.74 -4.79 8.02
CA ASN A 37 0.77 -5.49 9.31
C ASN A 37 2.14 -6.11 9.65
N ASP A 38 3.19 -5.69 8.95
CA ASP A 38 4.57 -6.20 9.12
C ASP A 38 4.67 -7.73 8.91
N ASP A 39 3.96 -8.23 7.90
CA ASP A 39 3.99 -9.66 7.54
C ASP A 39 4.77 -9.85 6.23
N ASP A 40 5.94 -10.48 6.32
CA ASP A 40 6.83 -10.73 5.18
C ASP A 40 6.18 -11.55 4.07
N LYS A 41 5.17 -12.39 4.37
CA LYS A 41 4.43 -13.13 3.36
C LYS A 41 3.72 -12.22 2.35
N VAL A 42 3.32 -11.05 2.81
CA VAL A 42 2.61 -10.04 2.01
C VAL A 42 3.56 -8.97 1.52
N ASP A 43 4.41 -8.49 2.40
CA ASP A 43 5.33 -7.39 2.11
C ASP A 43 6.29 -7.78 0.98
N SER A 44 6.76 -9.04 0.95
CA SER A 44 7.57 -9.55 -0.15
C SER A 44 6.86 -9.51 -1.51
N ILE A 45 5.56 -9.77 -1.56
CA ILE A 45 4.77 -9.67 -2.80
C ILE A 45 4.76 -8.23 -3.31
N ALA A 46 4.61 -7.26 -2.40
CA ALA A 46 4.66 -5.85 -2.74
C ALA A 46 6.02 -5.44 -3.34
N VAL A 47 7.10 -5.85 -2.68
CA VAL A 47 8.47 -5.64 -3.14
C VAL A 47 8.70 -6.25 -4.52
N ASP A 48 8.29 -7.50 -4.72
CA ASP A 48 8.46 -8.24 -5.98
C ASP A 48 7.70 -7.59 -7.15
N ILE A 49 6.49 -7.08 -6.90
CA ILE A 49 5.71 -6.37 -7.92
C ILE A 49 6.45 -5.12 -8.37
N VAL A 50 6.92 -4.28 -7.44
CA VAL A 50 7.64 -3.05 -7.75
C VAL A 50 8.92 -3.35 -8.53
N LYS A 51 9.76 -4.26 -8.03
CA LYS A 51 11.02 -4.66 -8.70
C LYS A 51 10.76 -5.23 -10.09
N THR A 52 9.78 -6.12 -10.22
CA THR A 52 9.44 -6.74 -11.51
C THR A 52 8.96 -5.71 -12.51
N PHE A 53 8.13 -4.76 -12.09
CA PHE A 53 7.62 -3.70 -12.95
C PHE A 53 8.75 -2.79 -13.45
N VAL A 54 9.58 -2.28 -12.56
CA VAL A 54 10.72 -1.43 -12.93
C VAL A 54 11.69 -2.16 -13.85
N ASN A 55 12.02 -3.43 -13.54
CA ASN A 55 12.89 -4.24 -14.38
C ASN A 55 12.33 -4.49 -15.78
N LYS A 56 11.00 -4.60 -15.92
CA LYS A 56 10.35 -4.69 -17.23
C LYS A 56 10.42 -3.37 -17.98
N LEU A 57 10.13 -2.25 -17.32
CA LEU A 57 10.22 -0.91 -17.93
C LEU A 57 11.62 -0.63 -18.46
N ARG A 58 12.65 -0.94 -17.67
CA ARG A 58 14.06 -0.69 -18.02
C ARG A 58 14.58 -1.53 -19.19
N LYS A 59 13.82 -2.50 -19.69
CA LYS A 59 14.13 -3.24 -20.93
C LYS A 59 13.75 -2.49 -22.21
N HIS A 60 12.97 -1.44 -22.09
CA HIS A 60 12.54 -0.65 -23.24
C HIS A 60 13.45 0.57 -23.45
N PRO A 61 13.82 0.88 -24.71
CA PRO A 61 14.62 2.05 -24.99
C PRO A 61 13.82 3.32 -24.72
N THR A 62 14.52 4.36 -24.30
CA THR A 62 13.94 5.68 -24.05
C THR A 62 14.44 6.70 -25.04
N TYR A 63 13.70 7.80 -25.16
CA TYR A 63 14.14 8.93 -25.98
C TYR A 63 15.36 9.60 -25.32
N ARG A 64 16.37 9.91 -26.11
CA ARG A 64 17.63 10.57 -25.66
C ARG A 64 18.35 9.87 -24.51
N ASN A 65 18.29 8.55 -24.44
CA ASN A 65 18.93 7.75 -23.36
C ASN A 65 18.49 8.14 -21.93
N SER A 66 17.26 8.65 -21.78
CA SER A 66 16.69 8.91 -20.46
C SER A 66 16.48 7.59 -19.71
N LYS A 67 16.36 7.66 -18.38
CA LYS A 67 16.14 6.51 -17.52
C LYS A 67 14.64 6.41 -17.15
N HIS A 68 14.07 5.21 -17.23
CA HIS A 68 12.76 4.96 -16.65
C HIS A 68 12.83 5.02 -15.13
N THR A 69 11.98 5.82 -14.53
CA THR A 69 11.78 5.93 -13.09
C THR A 69 10.37 5.49 -12.71
N LEU A 70 10.11 5.30 -11.44
CA LEU A 70 8.83 4.91 -10.88
C LEU A 70 8.54 5.73 -9.65
N SER A 71 7.30 6.14 -9.50
CA SER A 71 6.74 6.63 -8.24
C SER A 71 5.59 5.76 -7.75
N ILE A 72 5.40 5.70 -6.44
CA ILE A 72 4.20 5.16 -5.80
C ILE A 72 3.55 6.31 -5.05
N LEU A 73 2.90 7.17 -5.82
CA LEU A 73 2.30 8.41 -5.35
C LEU A 73 0.85 8.49 -5.79
N THR A 74 -0.02 8.98 -4.91
CA THR A 74 -1.35 9.46 -5.26
C THR A 74 -1.65 10.70 -4.42
N ILE A 75 -2.28 11.70 -5.04
CA ILE A 75 -2.77 12.87 -4.31
C ILE A 75 -4.26 12.66 -4.03
N THR A 76 -5.09 12.67 -5.06
CA THR A 76 -6.54 12.43 -5.01
C THR A 76 -6.99 11.34 -5.98
N SER A 77 -6.11 10.87 -6.83
CA SER A 77 -6.40 9.87 -7.87
C SER A 77 -6.87 8.54 -7.31
N ASN A 78 -6.45 8.16 -6.09
CA ASN A 78 -6.97 6.99 -5.39
C ASN A 78 -8.50 7.05 -5.20
N VAL A 79 -9.07 8.24 -4.96
CA VAL A 79 -10.52 8.46 -4.84
C VAL A 79 -11.19 8.35 -6.20
N VAL A 80 -10.63 8.99 -7.22
CA VAL A 80 -11.18 8.99 -8.59
C VAL A 80 -11.20 7.56 -9.16
N TYR A 81 -10.09 6.84 -9.05
CA TYR A 81 -10.02 5.44 -9.48
C TYR A 81 -10.94 4.53 -8.66
N GLY A 82 -11.05 4.77 -7.35
CA GLY A 82 -11.98 4.03 -6.51
C GLY A 82 -13.44 4.17 -6.97
N LYS A 83 -13.86 5.40 -7.31
CA LYS A 83 -15.22 5.67 -7.83
C LYS A 83 -15.53 4.93 -9.12
N ALA A 84 -14.54 4.75 -10.00
CA ALA A 84 -14.69 4.08 -11.28
C ALA A 84 -14.51 2.55 -11.20
N THR A 85 -14.17 2.00 -10.03
CA THR A 85 -13.86 0.58 -9.88
C THR A 85 -14.97 -0.15 -9.12
N GLY A 86 -15.42 -1.29 -9.65
CA GLY A 86 -16.38 -2.20 -9.03
C GLY A 86 -15.86 -2.84 -7.74
N ASN A 87 -16.59 -3.81 -7.20
CA ASN A 87 -16.15 -4.60 -6.06
C ASN A 87 -14.81 -5.29 -6.37
N THR A 88 -13.95 -5.39 -5.35
CA THR A 88 -12.68 -6.10 -5.50
C THR A 88 -12.61 -7.31 -4.55
N PRO A 89 -11.88 -8.35 -4.92
CA PRO A 89 -11.91 -9.62 -4.17
C PRO A 89 -11.40 -9.51 -2.73
N ASP A 90 -10.69 -8.46 -2.39
CA ASP A 90 -10.23 -8.19 -1.02
C ASP A 90 -11.32 -7.57 -0.11
N GLY A 91 -12.53 -7.41 -0.61
CA GLY A 91 -13.69 -6.85 0.09
C GLY A 91 -13.83 -5.33 -0.01
N ARG A 92 -13.04 -4.62 -0.86
CA ARG A 92 -13.32 -3.22 -1.17
C ARG A 92 -14.60 -3.13 -2.00
N ARG A 93 -15.52 -2.31 -1.59
CA ARG A 93 -16.79 -2.11 -2.30
C ARG A 93 -16.66 -1.14 -3.46
N ALA A 94 -17.54 -1.29 -4.45
CA ALA A 94 -17.64 -0.39 -5.60
C ALA A 94 -17.75 1.07 -5.12
N GLY A 95 -16.99 1.95 -5.76
CA GLY A 95 -16.94 3.37 -5.42
C GLY A 95 -16.07 3.74 -4.21
N ALA A 96 -15.67 2.80 -3.36
CA ALA A 96 -14.77 3.08 -2.24
C ALA A 96 -13.37 3.48 -2.73
N PRO A 97 -12.67 4.45 -2.09
CA PRO A 97 -11.33 4.84 -2.50
C PRO A 97 -10.32 3.70 -2.31
N PHE A 98 -9.24 3.73 -3.09
CA PHE A 98 -8.03 2.96 -2.80
C PHE A 98 -7.18 3.64 -1.72
N GLY A 99 -6.23 2.92 -1.13
CA GLY A 99 -5.23 3.52 -0.25
C GLY A 99 -4.40 4.57 -1.00
N PRO A 100 -4.10 5.75 -0.40
CA PRO A 100 -3.25 6.74 -1.02
C PRO A 100 -1.78 6.30 -1.01
N GLY A 101 -1.07 6.49 -2.12
CA GLY A 101 0.34 6.11 -2.23
C GLY A 101 0.60 4.65 -1.86
N ALA A 102 1.48 4.43 -0.91
CA ALA A 102 1.82 3.10 -0.39
C ALA A 102 0.97 2.65 0.81
N ASN A 103 0.01 3.47 1.24
CA ASN A 103 -0.85 3.11 2.36
C ASN A 103 -1.58 1.77 2.13
N PRO A 104 -1.77 0.97 3.17
CA PRO A 104 -2.72 -0.13 3.11
C PRO A 104 -4.13 0.39 2.80
N LEU A 105 -4.99 -0.48 2.31
CA LEU A 105 -6.40 -0.15 2.16
C LEU A 105 -7.01 0.07 3.53
N HIS A 106 -7.87 1.08 3.65
CA HIS A 106 -8.51 1.46 4.92
C HIS A 106 -9.08 0.26 5.69
N GLY A 107 -8.75 0.17 6.98
CA GLY A 107 -9.16 -0.91 7.88
C GLY A 107 -8.43 -2.25 7.68
N ARG A 108 -7.33 -2.29 6.93
CA ARG A 108 -6.51 -3.50 6.76
C ARG A 108 -5.31 -3.55 7.69
N ASP A 109 -4.88 -2.41 8.16
CA ASP A 109 -3.77 -2.18 9.07
C ASP A 109 -4.19 -2.37 10.54
N THR A 110 -4.29 -3.61 10.98
CA THR A 110 -4.80 -3.96 12.32
C THR A 110 -3.72 -4.05 13.40
N ASN A 111 -2.43 -4.08 13.00
CA ASN A 111 -1.29 -4.23 13.92
C ASN A 111 -0.67 -2.88 14.35
N GLY A 112 -1.35 -1.77 14.05
CA GLY A 112 -0.93 -0.43 14.50
C GLY A 112 0.11 0.24 13.58
N ALA A 113 0.40 1.50 13.90
CA ALA A 113 1.17 2.40 13.04
C ALA A 113 2.60 1.91 12.74
N LEU A 114 3.29 1.35 13.73
CA LEU A 114 4.66 0.85 13.51
C LEU A 114 4.70 -0.31 12.53
N ALA A 115 3.71 -1.20 12.56
CA ALA A 115 3.62 -2.30 11.60
C ALA A 115 3.39 -1.79 10.17
N VAL A 116 2.58 -0.73 10.01
CA VAL A 116 2.40 -0.06 8.71
C VAL A 116 3.70 0.54 8.22
N MET A 117 4.40 1.28 9.07
CA MET A 117 5.70 1.88 8.75
C MET A 117 6.73 0.83 8.33
N ASN A 118 6.81 -0.29 9.06
CA ASN A 118 7.71 -1.39 8.73
C ASN A 118 7.37 -2.02 7.38
N SER A 119 6.09 -2.29 7.10
CA SER A 119 5.67 -2.81 5.80
C SER A 119 6.03 -1.88 4.64
N ILE A 120 5.84 -0.58 4.81
CA ILE A 120 6.15 0.42 3.79
C ILE A 120 7.66 0.58 3.62
N ALA A 121 8.43 0.59 4.72
CA ALA A 121 9.89 0.72 4.69
C ALA A 121 10.59 -0.43 3.93
N LYS A 122 9.95 -1.60 3.83
CA LYS A 122 10.45 -2.74 3.04
C LYS A 122 10.34 -2.53 1.52
N LEU A 123 9.52 -1.58 1.07
CA LEU A 123 9.38 -1.30 -0.36
C LEU A 123 10.72 -0.82 -0.95
N PRO A 124 11.02 -1.16 -2.22
CA PRO A 124 12.32 -0.85 -2.81
C PRO A 124 12.40 0.62 -3.25
N PHE A 125 12.72 1.51 -2.32
CA PHE A 125 12.88 2.95 -2.56
C PHE A 125 13.98 3.25 -3.59
N ASP A 126 15.01 2.43 -3.66
CA ASP A 126 16.07 2.47 -4.69
C ASP A 126 15.56 2.22 -6.12
N SER A 127 14.46 1.50 -6.23
CA SER A 127 13.81 1.22 -7.52
C SER A 127 12.74 2.24 -7.88
N ALA A 128 12.14 2.87 -6.89
CA ALA A 128 11.12 3.90 -7.04
C ALA A 128 11.73 5.30 -6.82
N GLU A 129 12.61 5.71 -7.73
CA GLU A 129 13.45 6.91 -7.62
C GLU A 129 12.65 8.22 -7.56
N ASP A 130 11.41 8.25 -8.08
CA ASP A 130 10.50 9.39 -7.98
C ASP A 130 9.71 9.44 -6.65
N GLY A 131 9.97 8.49 -5.75
CA GLY A 131 9.45 8.45 -4.39
C GLY A 131 8.28 7.52 -4.17
N ILE A 132 8.13 7.13 -2.90
CA ILE A 132 7.01 6.34 -2.37
C ILE A 132 6.37 7.15 -1.27
N SER A 133 5.12 7.60 -1.45
CA SER A 133 4.44 8.38 -0.42
C SER A 133 3.72 7.50 0.58
N TYR A 134 3.81 7.90 1.83
CA TYR A 134 3.03 7.38 2.93
C TYR A 134 2.28 8.53 3.61
N THR A 135 1.00 8.40 3.84
CA THR A 135 0.20 9.37 4.61
C THR A 135 -0.12 8.76 5.97
N PHE A 136 0.34 9.41 7.02
CA PHE A 136 0.16 8.99 8.40
C PHE A 136 -0.76 9.98 9.13
N SER A 137 -1.95 9.52 9.49
CA SER A 137 -2.91 10.32 10.28
C SER A 137 -2.83 9.94 11.74
N ILE A 138 -2.67 10.94 12.61
CA ILE A 138 -2.47 10.75 14.04
C ILE A 138 -3.63 11.40 14.80
N THR A 139 -4.23 10.64 15.70
CA THR A 139 -5.10 11.21 16.72
C THR A 139 -4.23 11.69 17.88
N PRO A 140 -4.26 12.96 18.28
CA PRO A 140 -3.33 13.53 19.26
C PRO A 140 -3.20 12.76 20.58
N GLY A 141 -4.26 12.08 21.03
CA GLY A 141 -4.24 11.30 22.26
C GLY A 141 -3.49 9.96 22.17
N THR A 142 -3.17 9.47 20.98
CA THR A 142 -2.53 8.15 20.79
C THR A 142 -1.01 8.19 20.99
N LEU A 143 -0.40 9.36 20.88
CA LEU A 143 1.05 9.52 21.03
C LEU A 143 1.53 9.64 22.48
N GLY A 144 0.67 9.95 23.42
CA GLY A 144 1.05 10.07 24.82
C GLY A 144 0.08 10.90 25.65
N LYS A 145 0.32 10.97 26.94
CA LYS A 145 -0.54 11.67 27.92
C LYS A 145 -0.24 13.17 28.01
N ASP A 146 1.01 13.53 27.84
CA ASP A 146 1.52 14.90 27.91
C ASP A 146 2.27 15.29 26.63
N GLU A 147 2.63 16.55 26.50
CA GLU A 147 3.29 17.07 25.28
C GLU A 147 4.67 16.46 25.06
N ASP A 148 5.46 16.29 26.11
CA ASP A 148 6.82 15.77 26.02
C ASP A 148 6.80 14.31 25.54
N GLN A 149 5.88 13.49 26.04
CA GLN A 149 5.69 12.13 25.57
C GLN A 149 5.24 12.09 24.09
N LYS A 150 4.31 12.97 23.70
CA LYS A 150 3.83 13.03 22.32
C LYS A 150 4.94 13.39 21.34
N ILE A 151 5.74 14.40 21.69
CA ILE A 151 6.89 14.82 20.89
C ILE A 151 7.92 13.69 20.80
N THR A 152 8.31 13.12 21.94
CA THR A 152 9.29 12.04 21.99
C THR A 152 8.84 10.83 21.17
N ASN A 153 7.60 10.40 21.34
CA ASN A 153 7.07 9.24 20.59
C ASN A 153 6.96 9.51 19.09
N LEU A 154 6.53 10.72 18.70
CA LEU A 154 6.48 11.08 17.27
C LEU A 154 7.88 11.10 16.66
N VAL A 155 8.84 11.73 17.34
CA VAL A 155 10.23 11.79 16.86
C VAL A 155 10.81 10.38 16.73
N ASN A 156 10.65 9.52 17.73
CA ASN A 156 11.16 8.14 17.69
C ASN A 156 10.51 7.32 16.55
N MET A 157 9.22 7.50 16.29
CA MET A 157 8.52 6.82 15.19
C MET A 157 9.05 7.26 13.84
N LEU A 158 9.24 8.56 13.63
CA LEU A 158 9.77 9.11 12.38
C LEU A 158 11.23 8.72 12.17
N ASP A 159 12.05 8.83 13.21
CA ASP A 159 13.46 8.43 13.17
C ASP A 159 13.60 6.94 12.83
N GLY A 160 12.84 6.07 13.47
CA GLY A 160 12.81 4.64 13.18
C GLY A 160 12.34 4.32 11.75
N TYR A 161 11.38 5.08 11.20
CA TYR A 161 10.95 4.92 9.82
C TYR A 161 12.02 5.33 8.82
N PHE A 162 12.65 6.48 9.02
CA PHE A 162 13.74 6.96 8.14
C PHE A 162 15.00 6.12 8.26
N ALA A 163 15.31 5.58 9.43
CA ALA A 163 16.43 4.66 9.61
C ALA A 163 16.28 3.35 8.82
N GLN A 164 15.04 2.96 8.48
CA GLN A 164 14.75 1.76 7.70
C GLN A 164 14.70 1.98 6.19
N THR A 165 15.01 3.14 5.67
CA THR A 165 14.92 3.53 4.25
C THR A 165 13.67 4.31 3.84
N GLY A 166 12.74 4.59 4.73
CA GLY A 166 11.60 5.48 4.45
C GLY A 166 12.09 6.86 3.98
N HIS A 167 11.55 7.37 2.89
CA HIS A 167 11.99 8.66 2.33
C HIS A 167 10.92 9.75 2.40
N HIS A 168 9.66 9.38 2.45
CA HIS A 168 8.56 10.32 2.31
C HIS A 168 7.39 9.92 3.18
N ILE A 169 7.01 10.82 4.06
CA ILE A 169 5.85 10.66 4.95
C ILE A 169 5.12 12.00 5.08
N ASN A 170 3.80 11.98 4.88
CA ASN A 170 2.91 13.10 5.18
C ASN A 170 2.24 12.81 6.53
N VAL A 171 2.44 13.67 7.50
CA VAL A 171 1.82 13.54 8.84
C VAL A 171 0.66 14.54 8.92
N ASN A 172 -0.53 14.04 9.27
CA ASN A 172 -1.77 14.81 9.44
C ASN A 172 -2.34 14.65 10.85
#